data_438bace51b57fcff355345ae31adae9b
#
_entry.id   438bace51b57fcff355345ae31adae9b
#
_cell.length_a   1.000
_cell.length_b   1.000
_cell.length_c   1.000
_cell.angle_alpha   90.00
_cell.angle_beta   90.00
_cell.angle_gamma   90.00
#
_symmetry.space_group_name_H-M   'P 1'
#
loop_
_entity.id
_entity.type
_entity.pdbx_description
1 polymer ?
#
loop_
_entity_poly.entity_id
_entity_poly.type
_entity_poly.pdbx_seq_one_letter_code
_entity_poly.pdbx_strand_id
1 'polypeptide(L)'
;MIYNISKLVKWVMYMNYQDKLEKLLEKHNGTILSADIDENKIPRIYLQKMVAEGKLEKADRGVYVSIDSIEDEMYSLQTKYSKIIYSHETALYIHGLTDRTPFEYSVSFPSGYKVVPNVADKCKIYYIKNDLHQMGIISAISSFGNSISVYNIERTM
;
A
#
# COMPACT_ATOMS: atom_id res chain seq x y z
N MET A 1 -43.35 15.04 -16.31
CA MET A 1 -41.94 15.17 -15.94
C MET A 1 -41.17 13.94 -16.41
N ILE A 2 -40.36 14.10 -17.43
CA ILE A 2 -39.62 12.98 -18.00
C ILE A 2 -38.26 12.95 -17.35
N TYR A 3 -38.04 12.02 -16.43
CA TYR A 3 -36.71 11.76 -15.92
C TYR A 3 -35.81 11.17 -17.02
N ASN A 4 -34.66 11.78 -17.22
CA ASN A 4 -33.67 11.24 -18.15
C ASN A 4 -33.04 9.99 -17.55
N ILE A 5 -33.44 8.82 -18.03
CA ILE A 5 -32.98 7.50 -17.57
C ILE A 5 -31.45 7.41 -17.62
N SER A 6 -30.79 8.04 -18.62
CA SER A 6 -29.35 8.04 -18.74
C SER A 6 -28.64 8.78 -17.59
N LYS A 7 -29.24 9.86 -17.09
CA LYS A 7 -28.74 10.57 -15.91
C LYS A 7 -28.91 9.75 -14.64
N LEU A 8 -30.06 9.08 -14.50
CA LEU A 8 -30.35 8.21 -13.35
C LEU A 8 -29.37 7.03 -13.30
N VAL A 9 -29.11 6.37 -14.43
CA VAL A 9 -28.16 5.25 -14.54
C VAL A 9 -26.75 5.71 -14.20
N LYS A 10 -26.30 6.86 -14.70
CA LYS A 10 -25.01 7.45 -14.37
C LYS A 10 -24.88 7.76 -12.87
N TRP A 11 -25.95 8.28 -12.28
CA TRP A 11 -25.97 8.61 -10.85
C TRP A 11 -25.92 7.35 -9.98
N VAL A 12 -26.66 6.29 -10.32
CA VAL A 12 -26.61 4.98 -9.64
C VAL A 12 -25.23 4.34 -9.77
N MET A 13 -24.60 4.40 -10.96
CA MET A 13 -23.23 3.92 -11.16
C MET A 13 -22.22 4.72 -10.34
N TYR A 14 -22.36 6.02 -10.26
CA TYR A 14 -21.52 6.88 -9.42
C TYR A 14 -21.59 6.49 -7.95
N MET A 15 -22.80 6.33 -7.40
CA MET A 15 -23.01 5.90 -6.02
C MET A 15 -22.39 4.53 -5.74
N ASN A 16 -22.51 3.58 -6.69
CA ASN A 16 -21.94 2.25 -6.55
C ASN A 16 -20.39 2.28 -6.51
N TYR A 17 -19.76 3.08 -7.36
CA TYR A 17 -18.30 3.21 -7.35
C TYR A 17 -17.78 3.97 -6.13
N GLN A 18 -18.49 4.99 -5.69
CA GLN A 18 -18.15 5.70 -4.46
C GLN A 18 -18.21 4.75 -3.25
N ASP A 19 -19.26 3.95 -3.15
CA ASP A 19 -19.43 2.92 -2.12
C ASP A 19 -18.27 1.91 -2.12
N LYS A 20 -17.85 1.45 -3.30
CA LYS A 20 -16.69 0.57 -3.46
C LYS A 20 -15.40 1.21 -3.00
N LEU A 21 -15.19 2.48 -3.31
CA LEU A 21 -14.04 3.25 -2.86
C LEU A 21 -13.99 3.41 -1.34
N GLU A 22 -15.12 3.72 -0.73
CA GLU A 22 -15.24 3.84 0.73
C GLU A 22 -14.92 2.49 1.42
N LYS A 23 -15.43 1.38 0.89
CA LYS A 23 -15.11 0.04 1.40
C LYS A 23 -13.64 -0.31 1.26
N LEU A 24 -12.99 0.09 0.16
CA LEU A 24 -11.54 -0.10 -0.01
C LEU A 24 -10.74 0.74 0.99
N LEU A 25 -11.16 1.97 1.24
CA LEU A 25 -10.54 2.84 2.25
C LEU A 25 -10.66 2.24 3.66
N GLU A 26 -11.83 1.73 4.02
CA GLU A 26 -12.03 1.02 5.29
C GLU A 26 -11.15 -0.22 5.38
N LYS A 27 -11.11 -1.03 4.32
CA LYS A 27 -10.30 -2.26 4.26
C LYS A 27 -8.81 -1.99 4.44
N HIS A 28 -8.31 -0.89 3.90
CA HIS A 28 -6.88 -0.52 3.93
C HIS A 28 -6.58 0.61 4.92
N ASN A 29 -7.48 0.86 5.88
CA ASN A 29 -7.28 1.83 6.96
C ASN A 29 -6.95 3.24 6.48
N GLY A 30 -7.63 3.67 5.42
CA GLY A 30 -7.54 5.01 4.87
C GLY A 30 -6.50 5.23 3.78
N THR A 31 -5.70 4.23 3.44
CA THR A 31 -4.74 4.30 2.32
C THR A 31 -5.23 3.47 1.14
N ILE A 32 -5.26 4.06 -0.05
CA ILE A 32 -5.68 3.40 -1.29
C ILE A 32 -4.64 3.63 -2.38
N LEU A 33 -4.36 2.59 -3.17
CA LEU A 33 -3.42 2.68 -4.27
C LEU A 33 -4.15 2.62 -5.62
N SER A 34 -3.55 3.23 -6.63
CA SER A 34 -4.07 3.13 -8.01
C SER A 34 -4.21 1.67 -8.46
N ALA A 35 -3.34 0.78 -7.98
CA ALA A 35 -3.43 -0.66 -8.25
C ALA A 35 -4.70 -1.28 -7.67
N ASP A 36 -5.12 -0.88 -6.48
CA ASP A 36 -6.36 -1.38 -5.85
C ASP A 36 -7.59 -0.97 -6.68
N ILE A 37 -7.56 0.25 -7.23
CA ILE A 37 -8.62 0.79 -8.09
C ILE A 37 -8.71 -0.02 -9.38
N ASP A 38 -7.58 -0.29 -10.01
CA ASP A 38 -7.51 -1.06 -11.27
C ASP A 38 -7.95 -2.53 -11.05
N GLU A 39 -7.52 -3.15 -9.96
CA GLU A 39 -7.90 -4.52 -9.58
C GLU A 39 -9.41 -4.65 -9.36
N ASN A 40 -10.02 -3.66 -8.72
CA ASN A 40 -11.46 -3.63 -8.45
C ASN A 40 -12.28 -3.06 -9.62
N LYS A 41 -11.65 -2.79 -10.75
CA LYS A 41 -12.29 -2.27 -11.97
C LYS A 41 -13.09 -0.98 -11.74
N ILE A 42 -12.56 -0.10 -10.90
CA ILE A 42 -13.15 1.20 -10.62
C ILE A 42 -12.53 2.23 -11.58
N PRO A 43 -13.31 3.01 -12.31
CA PRO A 43 -12.76 4.06 -13.16
C PRO A 43 -12.02 5.12 -12.33
N ARG A 44 -10.80 5.44 -12.72
CA ARG A 44 -9.92 6.40 -12.01
C ARG A 44 -10.51 7.80 -11.85
N ILE A 45 -11.49 8.15 -12.67
CA ILE A 45 -12.19 9.43 -12.56
C ILE A 45 -12.90 9.59 -11.20
N TYR A 46 -13.39 8.51 -10.61
CA TYR A 46 -14.04 8.55 -9.29
C TYR A 46 -13.05 8.86 -8.17
N LEU A 47 -11.82 8.35 -8.30
CA LEU A 47 -10.72 8.69 -7.40
C LEU A 47 -10.39 10.19 -7.47
N GLN A 48 -10.28 10.74 -8.68
CA GLN A 48 -10.06 12.16 -8.91
C GLN A 48 -11.19 13.03 -8.35
N LYS A 49 -12.43 12.57 -8.48
CA LYS A 49 -13.61 13.26 -7.89
C LYS A 49 -13.51 13.31 -6.38
N MET A 50 -13.14 12.22 -5.72
CA MET A 50 -12.98 12.21 -4.26
C MET A 50 -11.85 13.13 -3.80
N VAL A 51 -10.78 13.26 -4.57
CA VAL A 51 -9.72 14.25 -4.31
C VAL A 51 -10.25 15.67 -4.45
N ALA A 52 -10.99 15.95 -5.53
CA ALA A 52 -11.61 17.27 -5.76
C ALA A 52 -12.63 17.65 -4.69
N GLU A 53 -13.34 16.68 -4.14
CA GLU A 53 -14.31 16.87 -3.04
C GLU A 53 -13.63 17.02 -1.66
N GLY A 54 -12.31 16.90 -1.58
CA GLY A 54 -11.55 17.00 -0.33
C GLY A 54 -11.66 15.80 0.60
N LYS A 55 -12.12 14.66 0.09
CA LYS A 55 -12.21 13.40 0.87
C LYS A 55 -10.91 12.61 0.87
N LEU A 56 -10.13 12.75 -0.18
CA LEU A 56 -8.82 12.12 -0.35
C LEU A 56 -7.74 13.16 -0.63
N GLU A 57 -6.55 12.85 -0.19
CA GLU A 57 -5.33 13.57 -0.53
C GLU A 57 -4.38 12.66 -1.30
N LYS A 58 -3.72 13.18 -2.30
CA LYS A 58 -2.68 12.46 -3.03
C LYS A 58 -1.36 12.58 -2.27
N ALA A 59 -0.98 11.53 -1.56
CA ALA A 59 0.25 11.49 -0.77
C ALA A 59 1.50 11.29 -1.64
N ASP A 60 1.40 10.48 -2.70
CA ASP A 60 2.50 10.20 -3.62
C ASP A 60 1.91 9.72 -4.97
N ARG A 61 2.78 9.46 -5.94
CA ARG A 61 2.35 8.93 -7.24
C ARG A 61 1.64 7.59 -7.06
N GLY A 62 0.34 7.58 -7.36
CA GLY A 62 -0.52 6.40 -7.25
C GLY A 62 -0.89 6.02 -5.81
N VAL A 63 -0.65 6.88 -4.83
CA VAL A 63 -1.03 6.71 -3.43
C VAL A 63 -1.98 7.81 -3.00
N TYR A 64 -3.10 7.44 -2.45
CA TYR A 64 -4.13 8.34 -1.96
C TYR A 64 -4.50 7.98 -0.53
N VAL A 65 -4.70 8.98 0.29
CA VAL A 65 -4.99 8.82 1.73
C VAL A 65 -6.25 9.58 2.07
N SER A 66 -7.10 9.00 2.92
CA SER A 66 -8.25 9.71 3.47
C SER A 66 -7.78 10.92 4.26
N ILE A 67 -8.50 12.04 4.13
CA ILE A 67 -8.16 13.29 4.83
C ILE A 67 -8.06 13.12 6.35
N ASP A 68 -8.77 12.14 6.89
CA ASP A 68 -8.78 11.83 8.32
C ASP A 68 -7.78 10.74 8.74
N SER A 69 -6.93 10.29 7.82
CA SER A 69 -6.00 9.18 8.03
C SER A 69 -4.56 9.59 7.75
N ILE A 70 -3.63 8.75 8.22
CA ILE A 70 -2.20 8.87 7.93
C ILE A 70 -1.82 7.78 6.93
N GLU A 71 -0.96 8.10 5.96
CA GLU A 71 -0.46 7.12 4.99
C GLU A 71 0.23 5.94 5.70
N ASP A 72 -0.14 4.73 5.31
CA ASP A 72 0.62 3.53 5.63
C ASP A 72 1.76 3.36 4.63
N GLU A 73 2.90 3.98 4.91
CA GLU A 73 4.08 3.94 4.04
C GLU A 73 4.59 2.53 3.77
N MET A 74 4.56 1.65 4.78
CA MET A 74 5.01 0.26 4.62
C MET A 74 4.15 -0.50 3.62
N TYR A 75 2.83 -0.36 3.75
CA TYR A 75 1.88 -0.96 2.82
C TYR A 75 2.00 -0.37 1.41
N SER A 76 2.06 0.94 1.30
CA SER A 76 2.20 1.66 0.02
C SER A 76 3.47 1.25 -0.72
N LEU A 77 4.59 1.23 -0.02
CA LEU A 77 5.90 0.90 -0.57
C LEU A 77 5.94 -0.53 -1.12
N GLN A 78 5.45 -1.49 -0.34
CA GLN A 78 5.46 -2.90 -0.74
C GLN A 78 4.46 -3.19 -1.86
N THR A 79 3.32 -2.52 -1.90
CA THR A 79 2.35 -2.67 -3.00
C THR A 79 2.88 -2.09 -4.30
N LYS A 80 3.58 -0.97 -4.25
CA LYS A 80 4.25 -0.39 -5.42
C LYS A 80 5.42 -1.24 -5.93
N TYR A 81 6.16 -1.82 -5.01
CA TYR A 81 7.40 -2.56 -5.30
C TYR A 81 7.29 -3.98 -4.72
N SER A 82 6.62 -4.84 -5.44
CA SER A 82 6.24 -6.19 -4.97
C SER A 82 7.40 -7.11 -4.58
N LYS A 83 8.63 -6.76 -4.96
CA LYS A 83 9.84 -7.52 -4.59
C LYS A 83 10.40 -7.14 -3.22
N ILE A 84 9.88 -6.08 -2.60
CA ILE A 84 10.28 -5.68 -1.25
C ILE A 84 9.79 -6.72 -0.25
N ILE A 85 10.72 -7.20 0.59
CA ILE A 85 10.41 -7.94 1.82
C ILE A 85 11.08 -7.21 2.98
N TYR A 86 10.32 -6.87 4.00
CA TYR A 86 10.88 -6.24 5.20
C TYR A 86 11.79 -7.22 5.94
N SER A 87 12.96 -6.74 6.32
CA SER A 87 14.03 -7.57 6.85
C SER A 87 14.82 -6.85 7.95
N HIS A 88 15.79 -7.53 8.56
CA HIS A 88 16.74 -6.99 9.53
C HIS A 88 16.05 -6.16 10.64
N GLU A 89 16.47 -4.94 10.87
CA GLU A 89 15.97 -4.08 11.95
C GLU A 89 14.46 -3.82 11.84
N THR A 90 13.96 -3.63 10.62
CA THR A 90 12.51 -3.43 10.40
C THR A 90 11.71 -4.69 10.73
N ALA A 91 12.22 -5.87 10.37
CA ALA A 91 11.57 -7.13 10.73
C ALA A 91 11.59 -7.35 12.26
N LEU A 92 12.70 -7.05 12.94
CA LEU A 92 12.75 -7.10 14.40
C LEU A 92 11.71 -6.19 15.05
N TYR A 93 11.55 -5.00 14.53
CA TYR A 93 10.53 -4.06 15.00
C TYR A 93 9.10 -4.57 14.77
N ILE A 94 8.81 -5.07 13.57
CA ILE A 94 7.50 -5.66 13.24
C ILE A 94 7.16 -6.84 14.15
N HIS A 95 8.15 -7.67 14.48
CA HIS A 95 7.97 -8.82 15.38
C HIS A 95 7.95 -8.45 16.87
N GLY A 96 8.10 -7.18 17.21
CA GLY A 96 8.12 -6.74 18.61
C GLY A 96 9.37 -7.16 19.40
N LEU A 97 10.46 -7.46 18.69
CA LEU A 97 11.73 -7.87 19.30
C LEU A 97 12.65 -6.70 19.62
N THR A 98 12.26 -5.51 19.26
CA THR A 98 12.92 -4.24 19.61
C THR A 98 11.90 -3.14 19.75
N ASP A 99 12.10 -2.26 20.71
CA ASP A 99 11.29 -1.05 20.92
C ASP A 99 11.78 0.13 20.06
N ARG A 100 12.93 -0.04 19.42
CA ARG A 100 13.53 1.00 18.60
C ARG A 100 12.86 1.07 17.25
N THR A 101 12.13 2.16 16.99
CA THR A 101 11.57 2.45 15.66
C THR A 101 12.72 2.69 14.68
N PRO A 102 12.77 1.97 13.55
CA PRO A 102 13.81 2.18 12.55
C PRO A 102 13.70 3.56 11.91
N PHE A 103 14.81 4.24 11.69
CA PHE A 103 14.87 5.53 11.00
C PHE A 103 14.59 5.39 9.50
N GLU A 104 14.99 4.27 8.93
CA GLU A 104 14.75 3.88 7.56
C GLU A 104 14.33 2.42 7.51
N TYR A 105 13.53 2.05 6.54
CA TYR A 105 13.10 0.67 6.40
C TYR A 105 14.21 -0.20 5.84
N SER A 106 14.51 -1.30 6.54
CA SER A 106 15.39 -2.35 6.03
C SER A 106 14.58 -3.30 5.14
N VAL A 107 14.96 -3.37 3.86
CA VAL A 107 14.25 -4.16 2.86
C VAL A 107 15.22 -5.04 2.09
N SER A 108 14.74 -6.21 1.69
CA SER A 108 15.51 -7.16 0.90
C SER A 108 14.93 -7.31 -0.50
N PHE A 109 15.81 -7.32 -1.48
CA PHE A 109 15.54 -7.57 -2.88
C PHE A 109 16.29 -8.80 -3.38
N PRO A 110 15.79 -9.48 -4.43
CA PRO A 110 16.55 -10.52 -5.09
C PRO A 110 17.80 -9.95 -5.77
N SER A 111 18.88 -10.70 -5.78
CA SER A 111 20.14 -10.31 -6.44
C SER A 111 19.91 -9.95 -7.91
N GLY A 112 20.52 -8.87 -8.35
CA GLY A 112 20.38 -8.36 -9.72
C GLY A 112 19.15 -7.48 -9.96
N TYR A 113 18.27 -7.32 -8.97
CA TYR A 113 17.14 -6.40 -9.08
C TYR A 113 17.63 -4.94 -9.10
N LYS A 114 17.17 -4.17 -10.06
CA LYS A 114 17.47 -2.73 -10.13
C LYS A 114 16.48 -1.95 -9.28
N VAL A 115 16.96 -1.48 -8.16
CA VAL A 115 16.16 -0.65 -7.25
C VAL A 115 16.06 0.77 -7.81
N VAL A 116 14.84 1.30 -7.84
CA VAL A 116 14.60 2.69 -8.27
C VAL A 116 15.12 3.69 -7.23
N PRO A 117 15.60 4.88 -7.64
CA PRO A 117 16.18 5.87 -6.71
C PRO A 117 15.26 6.24 -5.55
N ASN A 118 13.96 6.35 -5.78
CA ASN A 118 12.98 6.68 -4.75
C ASN A 118 12.95 5.67 -3.58
N VAL A 119 13.19 4.39 -3.85
CA VAL A 119 13.30 3.36 -2.81
C VAL A 119 14.68 3.40 -2.16
N ALA A 120 15.73 3.55 -2.97
CA ALA A 120 17.09 3.64 -2.49
C ALA A 120 17.31 4.79 -1.49
N ASP A 121 16.64 5.91 -1.70
CA ASP A 121 16.72 7.09 -0.84
C ASP A 121 15.99 6.93 0.51
N LYS A 122 14.98 6.05 0.56
CA LYS A 122 14.12 5.86 1.74
C LYS A 122 14.41 4.59 2.54
N CYS A 123 15.14 3.65 1.96
CA CYS A 123 15.32 2.32 2.51
C CYS A 123 16.78 1.90 2.55
N LYS A 124 17.13 1.13 3.57
CA LYS A 124 18.37 0.38 3.62
C LYS A 124 18.18 -0.94 2.87
N ILE A 125 18.91 -1.12 1.79
CA ILE A 125 18.70 -2.21 0.84
C ILE A 125 19.69 -3.33 1.07
N TYR A 126 19.16 -4.55 1.13
CA TYR A 126 19.92 -5.79 1.19
C TYR A 126 19.58 -6.65 -0.02
N TYR A 127 20.58 -7.24 -0.64
CA TYR A 127 20.41 -8.15 -1.76
C TYR A 127 20.59 -9.60 -1.29
N ILE A 128 19.65 -10.46 -1.68
CA ILE A 128 19.63 -11.87 -1.32
C ILE A 128 19.57 -12.70 -2.59
N LYS A 129 20.22 -13.85 -2.61
CA LYS A 129 20.13 -14.80 -3.72
C LYS A 129 18.67 -15.12 -4.05
N ASN A 130 18.35 -15.23 -5.34
CA ASN A 130 16.98 -15.35 -5.82
C ASN A 130 16.21 -16.54 -5.21
N ASP A 131 16.86 -17.67 -5.05
CA ASP A 131 16.30 -18.86 -4.43
C ASP A 131 16.03 -18.70 -2.93
N LEU A 132 16.82 -17.86 -2.24
CA LEU A 132 16.66 -17.59 -0.82
C LEU A 132 15.68 -16.43 -0.54
N HIS A 133 15.46 -15.56 -1.51
CA HIS A 133 14.60 -14.38 -1.32
C HIS A 133 13.16 -14.75 -0.94
N GLN A 134 12.63 -15.84 -1.50
CA GLN A 134 11.27 -16.29 -1.23
C GLN A 134 11.11 -17.15 0.05
N MET A 135 12.20 -17.51 0.69
CA MET A 135 12.18 -18.37 1.87
C MET A 135 11.94 -17.58 3.14
N GLY A 136 11.05 -18.07 3.97
CA GLY A 136 10.77 -17.52 5.30
C GLY A 136 9.94 -16.24 5.27
N ILE A 137 9.22 -15.97 4.18
CA ILE A 137 8.28 -14.85 4.09
C ILE A 137 7.01 -15.21 4.84
N ILE A 138 6.56 -14.32 5.70
CA ILE A 138 5.27 -14.40 6.38
C ILE A 138 4.49 -13.09 6.22
N SER A 139 3.19 -13.17 6.44
CA SER A 139 2.34 -11.99 6.53
C SER A 139 2.39 -11.43 7.94
N ALA A 140 2.51 -10.12 8.06
CA ALA A 140 2.42 -9.38 9.31
C ALA A 140 1.51 -8.17 9.11
N ILE A 141 1.20 -7.49 10.20
CA ILE A 141 0.36 -6.29 10.16
C ILE A 141 1.23 -5.06 10.40
N SER A 142 1.11 -4.08 9.51
CA SER A 142 1.77 -2.78 9.67
C SER A 142 1.23 -2.03 10.88
N SER A 143 1.91 -0.96 11.29
CA SER A 143 1.45 -0.09 12.39
C SER A 143 0.07 0.53 12.14
N PHE A 144 -0.37 0.58 10.90
CA PHE A 144 -1.68 1.12 10.49
C PHE A 144 -2.72 0.04 10.12
N GLY A 145 -2.42 -1.23 10.37
CA GLY A 145 -3.38 -2.33 10.25
C GLY A 145 -3.44 -3.05 8.91
N ASN A 146 -2.56 -2.72 7.96
CA ASN A 146 -2.53 -3.38 6.66
C ASN A 146 -1.57 -4.58 6.64
N SER A 147 -1.88 -5.57 5.80
CA SER A 147 -1.04 -6.75 5.63
C SER A 147 0.21 -6.41 4.82
N ILE A 148 1.36 -6.79 5.35
CA ILE A 148 2.67 -6.64 4.71
C ILE A 148 3.45 -7.95 4.77
N SER A 149 4.42 -8.11 3.89
CA SER A 149 5.32 -9.27 3.87
C SER A 149 6.63 -8.96 4.57
N VAL A 150 7.03 -9.84 5.46
CA VAL A 150 8.23 -9.72 6.28
C VAL A 150 8.89 -11.10 6.41
N TYR A 151 10.19 -11.15 6.62
CA TYR A 151 10.83 -12.41 6.98
C TYR A 151 10.46 -12.83 8.39
N ASN A 152 10.32 -14.15 8.59
CA ASN A 152 10.03 -14.70 9.91
C ASN A 152 11.20 -14.48 10.90
N ILE A 153 10.94 -14.72 12.18
CA ILE A 153 11.91 -14.49 13.27
C ILE A 153 13.20 -15.28 13.05
N GLU A 154 13.08 -16.56 12.68
CA GLU A 154 14.25 -17.43 12.46
C GLU A 154 15.20 -16.89 11.40
N ARG A 155 14.67 -16.34 10.34
CA ARG A 155 15.46 -15.73 9.26
C ARG A 155 15.99 -14.35 9.61
N THR A 156 15.31 -13.63 10.50
CA THR A 156 15.69 -12.28 10.92
C THR A 156 16.81 -12.29 11.95
N MET A 157 16.88 -13.30 12.75
CA MET A 157 17.95 -13.54 13.74
C MET A 157 19.17 -14.19 13.11
#